data_e97010975b7ea47050748094a58531c0
#
_entry.id   e97010975b7ea47050748094a58531c0
#
_cell.length_a   1.000
_cell.length_b   1.000
_cell.length_c   1.000
_cell.angle_alpha   90.00
_cell.angle_beta   90.00
_cell.angle_gamma   90.00
#
_symmetry.space_group_name_H-M   'P 1'
#
loop_
_entity.id
_entity.type
_entity.pdbx_description
1 polymer ?
#
loop_
_entity_poly.entity_id
_entity_poly.type
_entity_poly.pdbx_seq_one_letter_code
_entity_poly.pdbx_strand_id
1 'polypeptide(L)'
;MSLIQKIIGRFLPRQRVIARFNAASRSPESLRNFQGSDFLSADAAMSRSIRKLIASRARNEFVNNSYANGIVTTLADDTVGRGPRLQIEGGEETEAYSRREKRFHKWAKAVKLNELLRCARIAKALDGETFIRLQLNPNAPREVKLEPRIYEAEYVESSTLAETPLEYYDSGEPVEIDGIFYDQYGNPTQYRFWRLHPGSPLGGATTAFTMDDARNVIHYGNFYRAGQHRGISEMAPALNIFNDLRRYSTAVVLSAEVAARLSFIISNDLPAEMMEGTVEVDENGQIAKTALDIRGPISLSSGDFNGLVLPAGYKTSQMKAEQPTQQYCSFKDAKIAEAARVFSMPFNVAAGNSSAYNYASGRLDHQVYHKKLLIERDEIATVILDRIYEAWQAFDAAKHLEDYPSTDESHYWMWDGFEHVDPVKEANAQALRLANGVTTLAEECAREGRDYQTILRQRAREIQDCEEKGLPPMPWMNVQQPVVLPEKED
;
A
#
# COMPACT_ATOMS: atom_id res chain seq x y z
N MET A 1 -25.75 -13.18 40.28
CA MET A 1 -27.01 -12.64 39.71
C MET A 1 -28.09 -13.69 39.81
N SER A 2 -29.20 -13.41 40.52
CA SER A 2 -30.25 -14.39 40.77
C SER A 2 -31.02 -14.72 39.49
N LEU A 3 -31.54 -15.96 39.40
CA LEU A 3 -32.36 -16.46 38.30
C LEU A 3 -33.55 -15.51 37.98
N ILE A 4 -34.03 -14.79 38.97
CA ILE A 4 -35.11 -13.79 38.91
C ILE A 4 -34.74 -12.59 38.06
N GLN A 5 -33.48 -12.09 38.08
CA GLN A 5 -33.03 -10.98 37.25
C GLN A 5 -32.91 -11.36 35.77
N LYS A 6 -32.61 -12.64 35.46
CA LYS A 6 -32.61 -13.15 34.08
C LYS A 6 -34.01 -13.27 33.49
N ILE A 7 -35.03 -13.57 34.33
CA ILE A 7 -36.42 -13.73 33.89
C ILE A 7 -37.08 -12.35 33.69
N ILE A 8 -36.81 -11.39 34.58
CA ILE A 8 -37.38 -10.03 34.48
C ILE A 8 -36.84 -9.29 33.23
N GLY A 9 -35.56 -9.47 32.88
CA GLY A 9 -34.97 -8.89 31.68
C GLY A 9 -35.59 -9.38 30.37
N ARG A 10 -36.34 -10.52 30.38
CA ARG A 10 -37.02 -11.07 29.21
C ARG A 10 -38.40 -10.47 28.95
N PHE A 11 -38.99 -9.83 29.96
CA PHE A 11 -40.36 -9.25 29.92
C PHE A 11 -40.38 -7.73 29.84
N LEU A 12 -39.24 -7.05 29.92
CA LEU A 12 -39.22 -5.62 29.65
C LEU A 12 -39.53 -5.40 28.16
N PRO A 13 -40.52 -4.56 27.80
CA PRO A 13 -40.79 -4.26 26.41
C PRO A 13 -39.51 -3.65 25.84
N ARG A 14 -38.97 -4.31 24.81
CA ARG A 14 -37.86 -3.75 24.04
C ARG A 14 -38.33 -2.38 23.59
N GLN A 15 -37.76 -1.29 24.13
CA GLN A 15 -37.99 0.05 23.66
C GLN A 15 -37.78 0.02 22.14
N ARG A 16 -38.80 0.31 21.37
CA ARG A 16 -38.67 0.54 19.93
C ARG A 16 -37.79 1.76 19.75
N VAL A 17 -36.52 1.54 19.49
CA VAL A 17 -35.62 2.62 19.09
C VAL A 17 -36.14 3.15 17.76
N ILE A 18 -36.81 4.29 17.80
CA ILE A 18 -37.17 5.01 16.58
C ILE A 18 -35.86 5.61 16.06
N ALA A 19 -35.33 5.03 14.96
CA ALA A 19 -34.15 5.53 14.33
C ALA A 19 -34.42 6.95 13.81
N ARG A 20 -33.75 7.94 14.41
CA ARG A 20 -33.78 9.34 13.94
C ARG A 20 -32.87 9.54 12.72
N PHE A 21 -31.97 8.60 12.48
CA PHE A 21 -31.06 8.59 11.35
C PHE A 21 -31.47 7.48 10.35
N ASN A 22 -31.57 7.82 9.07
CA ASN A 22 -31.88 6.84 8.03
C ASN A 22 -30.89 5.67 8.00
N ALA A 23 -29.60 5.94 8.26
CA ALA A 23 -28.56 4.92 8.34
C ALA A 23 -28.76 3.90 9.47
N ALA A 24 -29.53 4.23 10.52
CA ALA A 24 -29.89 3.33 11.61
C ALA A 24 -31.27 2.65 11.40
N SER A 25 -31.87 2.78 10.23
CA SER A 25 -33.13 2.11 9.87
C SER A 25 -32.93 0.59 9.88
N ARG A 26 -33.95 -0.11 10.37
CA ARG A 26 -34.04 -1.59 10.37
C ARG A 26 -35.02 -2.11 9.34
N SER A 27 -35.25 -1.37 8.25
CA SER A 27 -36.02 -1.87 7.13
C SER A 27 -35.36 -3.10 6.50
N PRO A 28 -36.08 -4.00 5.85
CA PRO A 28 -35.49 -5.15 5.16
C PRO A 28 -34.44 -4.77 4.12
N GLU A 29 -34.60 -3.65 3.46
CA GLU A 29 -33.66 -3.10 2.49
C GLU A 29 -32.37 -2.60 3.21
N SER A 30 -32.50 -1.85 4.29
CA SER A 30 -31.39 -1.37 5.09
C SER A 30 -30.59 -2.55 5.69
N LEU A 31 -31.25 -3.59 6.18
CA LEU A 31 -30.58 -4.80 6.69
C LEU A 31 -29.80 -5.53 5.60
N ARG A 32 -30.28 -5.56 4.36
CA ARG A 32 -29.53 -6.13 3.24
C ARG A 32 -28.30 -5.32 2.89
N ASN A 33 -28.41 -4.01 2.89
CA ASN A 33 -27.31 -3.09 2.56
C ASN A 33 -26.21 -3.09 3.61
N PHE A 34 -26.54 -3.40 4.88
CA PHE A 34 -25.62 -3.39 6.01
C PHE A 34 -25.45 -4.78 6.66
N GLN A 35 -25.47 -5.85 5.86
CA GLN A 35 -25.39 -7.24 6.36
C GLN A 35 -24.14 -7.54 7.20
N GLY A 36 -23.03 -6.85 6.94
CA GLY A 36 -21.75 -7.05 7.66
C GLY A 36 -21.53 -6.11 8.83
N SER A 37 -22.55 -5.34 9.27
CA SER A 37 -22.39 -4.39 10.37
C SER A 37 -22.59 -5.09 11.71
N ASP A 38 -21.48 -5.29 12.45
CA ASP A 38 -21.46 -5.93 13.75
C ASP A 38 -21.12 -4.94 14.86
N PHE A 39 -21.59 -5.23 16.07
CA PHE A 39 -21.25 -4.49 17.29
C PHE A 39 -20.14 -5.28 18.04
N LEU A 40 -18.95 -5.37 17.40
CA LEU A 40 -17.79 -6.07 17.93
C LEU A 40 -16.72 -5.08 18.41
N SER A 41 -15.91 -5.50 19.40
CA SER A 41 -14.68 -4.80 19.76
C SER A 41 -13.71 -4.76 18.57
N ALA A 42 -12.69 -3.90 18.63
CA ALA A 42 -11.72 -3.78 17.54
C ALA A 42 -11.02 -5.12 17.24
N ASP A 43 -10.54 -5.81 18.29
CA ASP A 43 -9.83 -7.07 18.14
C ASP A 43 -10.74 -8.22 17.71
N ALA A 44 -11.99 -8.26 18.21
CA ALA A 44 -12.97 -9.27 17.80
C ALA A 44 -13.38 -9.11 16.32
N ALA A 45 -13.55 -7.87 15.86
CA ALA A 45 -13.85 -7.57 14.45
C ALA A 45 -12.66 -7.90 13.52
N MET A 46 -11.44 -7.85 14.04
CA MET A 46 -10.19 -8.12 13.32
C MET A 46 -9.49 -9.36 13.87
N SER A 47 -10.27 -10.44 14.12
CA SER A 47 -9.75 -11.71 14.63
C SER A 47 -8.61 -12.24 13.76
N ARG A 48 -7.77 -13.12 14.32
CA ARG A 48 -6.63 -13.74 13.63
C ARG A 48 -7.02 -14.34 12.28
N SER A 49 -8.14 -15.06 12.22
CA SER A 49 -8.65 -15.69 11.00
C SER A 49 -8.97 -14.66 9.92
N ILE A 50 -9.60 -13.54 10.28
CA ILE A 50 -9.93 -12.44 9.37
C ILE A 50 -8.66 -11.78 8.87
N ARG A 51 -7.71 -11.44 9.74
CA ARG A 51 -6.43 -10.82 9.34
C ARG A 51 -5.65 -11.69 8.37
N LYS A 52 -5.47 -12.99 8.68
CA LYS A 52 -4.80 -13.95 7.80
C LYS A 52 -5.47 -14.06 6.43
N LEU A 53 -6.79 -14.09 6.40
CA LEU A 53 -7.54 -14.17 5.14
C LEU A 53 -7.33 -12.91 4.30
N ILE A 54 -7.41 -11.73 4.92
CA ILE A 54 -7.21 -10.45 4.23
C ILE A 54 -5.77 -10.33 3.73
N ALA A 55 -4.76 -10.62 4.57
CA ALA A 55 -3.35 -10.58 4.19
C ALA A 55 -3.05 -11.55 3.04
N SER A 56 -3.56 -12.78 3.10
CA SER A 56 -3.41 -13.76 2.02
C SER A 56 -4.00 -13.27 0.70
N ARG A 57 -5.17 -12.63 0.73
CA ARG A 57 -5.79 -12.04 -0.47
C ARG A 57 -5.02 -10.83 -0.98
N ALA A 58 -4.52 -9.97 -0.07
CA ALA A 58 -3.71 -8.82 -0.43
C ALA A 58 -2.40 -9.24 -1.10
N ARG A 59 -1.69 -10.21 -0.54
CA ARG A 59 -0.48 -10.80 -1.13
C ARG A 59 -0.76 -11.41 -2.51
N ASN A 60 -1.91 -12.10 -2.68
CA ASN A 60 -2.31 -12.66 -3.97
C ASN A 60 -2.57 -11.58 -5.03
N GLU A 61 -3.29 -10.51 -4.69
CA GLU A 61 -3.51 -9.38 -5.61
C GLU A 61 -2.20 -8.66 -5.91
N PHE A 62 -1.34 -8.44 -4.92
CA PHE A 62 -0.03 -7.82 -5.12
C PHE A 62 0.86 -8.57 -6.12
N VAL A 63 0.85 -9.91 -6.10
CA VAL A 63 1.68 -10.72 -7.02
C VAL A 63 1.05 -10.83 -8.41
N ASN A 64 -0.29 -10.86 -8.51
CA ASN A 64 -1.00 -11.20 -9.75
C ASN A 64 -1.69 -10.01 -10.43
N ASN A 65 -1.69 -8.82 -9.84
CA ASN A 65 -2.31 -7.63 -10.39
C ASN A 65 -1.30 -6.49 -10.52
N SER A 66 -1.01 -6.08 -11.75
CA SER A 66 0.00 -5.04 -12.03
C SER A 66 -0.30 -3.69 -11.38
N TYR A 67 -1.58 -3.30 -11.25
CA TYR A 67 -1.97 -2.06 -10.58
C TYR A 67 -1.85 -2.16 -9.07
N ALA A 68 -2.23 -3.28 -8.46
CA ALA A 68 -2.05 -3.51 -7.03
C ALA A 68 -0.55 -3.49 -6.67
N ASN A 69 0.28 -4.16 -7.47
CA ASN A 69 1.72 -4.14 -7.32
C ASN A 69 2.29 -2.73 -7.47
N GLY A 70 1.96 -2.05 -8.58
CA GLY A 70 2.46 -0.70 -8.87
C GLY A 70 2.07 0.31 -7.79
N ILE A 71 0.82 0.33 -7.33
CA ILE A 71 0.34 1.24 -6.29
C ILE A 71 1.11 1.03 -4.98
N VAL A 72 1.26 -0.22 -4.52
CA VAL A 72 1.92 -0.51 -3.24
C VAL A 72 3.43 -0.26 -3.31
N THR A 73 4.09 -0.62 -4.42
CA THR A 73 5.52 -0.37 -4.59
C THR A 73 5.82 1.12 -4.72
N THR A 74 5.04 1.85 -5.51
CA THR A 74 5.18 3.31 -5.64
C THR A 74 4.97 3.99 -4.30
N LEU A 75 3.95 3.57 -3.51
CA LEU A 75 3.72 4.12 -2.18
C LEU A 75 4.94 3.92 -1.26
N ALA A 76 5.55 2.75 -1.27
CA ALA A 76 6.73 2.46 -0.46
C ALA A 76 7.96 3.26 -0.94
N ASP A 77 8.12 3.38 -2.25
CA ASP A 77 9.21 4.13 -2.88
C ASP A 77 9.10 5.63 -2.60
N ASP A 78 7.91 6.21 -2.73
CA ASP A 78 7.66 7.63 -2.47
C ASP A 78 7.75 7.95 -0.96
N THR A 79 7.37 7.01 -0.09
CA THR A 79 7.51 7.18 1.36
C THR A 79 8.97 7.20 1.78
N VAL A 80 9.74 6.19 1.37
CA VAL A 80 11.11 5.98 1.86
C VAL A 80 12.15 6.72 1.02
N GLY A 81 11.96 6.82 -0.29
CA GLY A 81 12.90 7.44 -1.21
C GLY A 81 14.28 6.78 -1.14
N ARG A 82 15.31 7.61 -1.12
CA ARG A 82 16.71 7.17 -0.92
C ARG A 82 17.05 6.83 0.53
N GLY A 83 16.07 7.00 1.43
CA GLY A 83 16.16 6.74 2.85
C GLY A 83 16.44 7.97 3.70
N PRO A 84 15.97 7.96 4.95
CA PRO A 84 16.17 9.05 5.89
C PRO A 84 17.62 9.19 6.30
N ARG A 85 18.02 10.44 6.60
CA ARG A 85 19.35 10.78 7.13
C ARG A 85 19.19 11.32 8.54
N LEU A 86 19.98 10.81 9.46
CA LEU A 86 20.05 11.32 10.81
C LEU A 86 20.73 12.70 10.80
N GLN A 87 20.12 13.65 11.48
CA GLN A 87 20.69 14.96 11.79
C GLN A 87 20.58 15.17 13.29
N ILE A 88 21.67 15.58 13.93
CA ILE A 88 21.75 15.83 15.37
C ILE A 88 21.88 17.31 15.59
N GLU A 89 21.05 17.86 16.47
CA GLU A 89 21.05 19.25 16.89
C GLU A 89 21.40 19.34 18.37
N GLY A 90 22.19 20.34 18.72
CA GLY A 90 22.58 20.62 20.10
C GLY A 90 23.84 21.46 20.13
N GLY A 91 24.14 22.11 21.22
CA GLY A 91 25.30 22.88 21.62
C GLY A 91 26.40 23.24 20.62
N GLU A 92 27.59 23.56 21.13
CA GLU A 92 28.73 24.06 20.33
C GLU A 92 29.53 22.92 19.62
N GLU A 93 29.25 21.65 19.88
CA GLU A 93 30.10 20.50 19.47
C GLU A 93 29.70 19.87 18.11
N THR A 94 29.62 20.70 17.09
CA THR A 94 29.22 20.30 15.72
C THR A 94 30.07 19.18 15.11
N GLU A 95 31.36 19.07 15.49
CA GLU A 95 32.23 18.00 14.96
C GLU A 95 31.93 16.62 15.53
N ALA A 96 31.63 16.50 16.83
CA ALA A 96 31.26 15.27 17.47
C ALA A 96 29.97 14.69 16.85
N TYR A 97 28.96 15.55 16.66
CA TYR A 97 27.70 15.17 16.00
C TYR A 97 27.93 14.72 14.56
N SER A 98 28.74 15.45 13.80
CA SER A 98 29.05 15.06 12.41
C SER A 98 29.79 13.71 12.33
N ARG A 99 30.67 13.37 13.29
CA ARG A 99 31.34 12.04 13.35
C ARG A 99 30.32 10.95 13.66
N ARG A 100 29.39 11.18 14.60
CA ARG A 100 28.34 10.23 14.99
C ARG A 100 27.35 9.98 13.85
N GLU A 101 26.87 11.02 13.17
CA GLU A 101 26.04 10.92 11.98
C GLU A 101 26.70 10.07 10.88
N LYS A 102 27.98 10.30 10.58
CA LYS A 102 28.74 9.53 9.60
C LYS A 102 28.84 8.04 9.99
N ARG A 103 29.06 7.73 11.27
CA ARG A 103 29.10 6.33 11.76
C ARG A 103 27.72 5.67 11.64
N PHE A 104 26.66 6.38 12.04
CA PHE A 104 25.30 5.88 11.88
C PHE A 104 24.97 5.61 10.41
N HIS A 105 25.24 6.53 9.51
CA HIS A 105 25.03 6.34 8.07
C HIS A 105 25.79 5.17 7.50
N LYS A 106 27.03 4.99 7.89
CA LYS A 106 27.85 3.84 7.47
C LYS A 106 27.23 2.52 7.96
N TRP A 107 26.76 2.49 9.19
CA TRP A 107 26.07 1.35 9.77
C TRP A 107 24.73 1.09 9.09
N ALA A 108 23.90 2.11 8.93
CA ALA A 108 22.59 2.01 8.28
C ALA A 108 22.67 1.44 6.86
N LYS A 109 23.69 1.89 6.10
CA LYS A 109 23.98 1.33 4.78
C LYS A 109 24.41 -0.15 4.85
N ALA A 110 25.22 -0.53 5.84
CA ALA A 110 25.67 -1.91 6.01
C ALA A 110 24.57 -2.89 6.42
N VAL A 111 23.55 -2.42 7.16
CA VAL A 111 22.35 -3.22 7.51
C VAL A 111 21.23 -3.10 6.49
N LYS A 112 21.43 -2.33 5.42
CA LYS A 112 20.43 -2.07 4.37
C LYS A 112 19.12 -1.49 4.94
N LEU A 113 19.25 -0.51 5.82
CA LEU A 113 18.13 0.08 6.55
C LEU A 113 17.02 0.56 5.60
N ASN A 114 17.37 1.16 4.46
CA ASN A 114 16.39 1.66 3.48
C ASN A 114 15.56 0.53 2.85
N GLU A 115 16.18 -0.62 2.53
CA GLU A 115 15.47 -1.79 2.03
C GLU A 115 14.52 -2.34 3.10
N LEU A 116 14.96 -2.35 4.36
CA LEU A 116 14.12 -2.78 5.50
C LEU A 116 12.91 -1.85 5.66
N LEU A 117 13.08 -0.54 5.58
CA LEU A 117 11.97 0.43 5.69
C LEU A 117 10.96 0.28 4.54
N ARG A 118 11.44 0.08 3.30
CA ARG A 118 10.56 -0.19 2.16
C ARG A 118 9.77 -1.48 2.36
N CYS A 119 10.44 -2.54 2.81
CA CYS A 119 9.79 -3.80 3.13
C CYS A 119 8.75 -3.63 4.25
N ALA A 120 9.06 -2.86 5.30
CA ALA A 120 8.12 -2.56 6.38
C ALA A 120 6.89 -1.79 5.88
N ARG A 121 7.07 -0.82 4.98
CA ARG A 121 5.96 -0.06 4.39
C ARG A 121 5.08 -0.93 3.50
N ILE A 122 5.67 -1.83 2.72
CA ILE A 122 4.94 -2.82 1.91
C ILE A 122 4.16 -3.77 2.83
N ALA A 123 4.79 -4.28 3.89
CA ALA A 123 4.14 -5.19 4.85
C ALA A 123 2.95 -4.52 5.55
N LYS A 124 3.06 -3.24 5.95
CA LYS A 124 1.92 -2.47 6.49
C LYS A 124 0.77 -2.40 5.49
N ALA A 125 1.05 -2.20 4.20
CA ALA A 125 0.02 -2.16 3.17
C ALA A 125 -0.64 -3.53 2.94
N LEU A 126 0.13 -4.61 2.86
CA LEU A 126 -0.34 -5.96 2.52
C LEU A 126 -0.88 -6.72 3.73
N ASP A 127 -0.09 -6.78 4.79
CA ASP A 127 -0.36 -7.63 5.96
C ASP A 127 -1.04 -6.84 7.08
N GLY A 128 -0.90 -5.51 7.03
CA GLY A 128 -1.40 -4.59 8.02
C GLY A 128 -0.40 -4.27 9.13
N GLU A 129 0.61 -5.11 9.32
CA GLU A 129 1.63 -4.92 10.34
C GLU A 129 2.89 -5.70 10.04
N THR A 130 3.98 -5.34 10.71
CA THR A 130 5.24 -6.09 10.70
C THR A 130 5.98 -5.89 12.03
N PHE A 131 6.86 -6.81 12.33
CA PHE A 131 7.69 -6.78 13.54
C PHE A 131 9.16 -6.69 13.15
N ILE A 132 9.89 -5.77 13.78
CA ILE A 132 11.33 -5.63 13.58
C ILE A 132 12.01 -5.99 14.89
N ARG A 133 12.82 -7.05 14.89
CA ARG A 133 13.62 -7.47 16.05
C ARG A 133 14.99 -6.82 16.01
N LEU A 134 15.39 -6.20 17.09
CA LEU A 134 16.71 -5.64 17.32
C LEU A 134 17.61 -6.74 17.89
N GLN A 135 18.42 -7.33 17.06
CA GLN A 135 19.28 -8.48 17.44
C GLN A 135 20.75 -8.11 17.38
N LEU A 136 21.56 -8.80 18.17
CA LEU A 136 23.00 -8.73 18.05
C LEU A 136 23.52 -9.82 17.12
N ASN A 137 24.31 -9.43 16.13
CA ASN A 137 25.02 -10.35 15.26
C ASN A 137 26.53 -10.28 15.53
N PRO A 138 27.08 -11.16 16.40
CA PRO A 138 28.51 -11.14 16.74
C PRO A 138 29.43 -11.29 15.53
N ASN A 139 28.95 -11.99 14.49
CA ASN A 139 29.73 -12.30 13.30
C ASN A 139 29.69 -11.16 12.24
N ALA A 140 28.91 -10.10 12.46
CA ALA A 140 28.85 -9.01 11.50
C ALA A 140 30.21 -8.30 11.38
N PRO A 141 30.71 -8.00 10.18
CA PRO A 141 32.02 -7.35 9.96
C PRO A 141 31.91 -5.82 10.14
N ARG A 142 31.25 -5.35 11.20
CA ARG A 142 31.03 -3.93 11.49
C ARG A 142 31.20 -3.67 12.97
N GLU A 143 31.42 -2.42 13.32
CA GLU A 143 31.73 -1.99 14.67
C GLU A 143 30.54 -2.15 15.62
N VAL A 144 29.40 -1.60 15.27
CA VAL A 144 28.13 -1.81 15.98
C VAL A 144 27.49 -3.09 15.46
N LYS A 145 27.36 -4.10 16.34
CA LYS A 145 26.85 -5.43 16.01
C LYS A 145 25.34 -5.54 15.96
N LEU A 146 24.63 -4.44 16.17
CA LEU A 146 23.17 -4.38 16.08
C LEU A 146 22.71 -4.71 14.65
N GLU A 147 21.71 -5.57 14.53
CA GLU A 147 21.11 -6.00 13.26
C GLU A 147 19.59 -6.04 13.39
N PRO A 148 18.87 -5.05 12.87
CA PRO A 148 17.42 -5.08 12.81
C PRO A 148 16.99 -6.12 11.77
N ARG A 149 16.04 -6.99 12.13
CA ARG A 149 15.44 -7.99 11.23
C ARG A 149 13.94 -7.86 11.21
N ILE A 150 13.39 -7.81 10.00
CA ILE A 150 11.95 -7.72 9.77
C ILE A 150 11.33 -9.12 9.70
N TYR A 151 10.11 -9.24 10.27
CA TYR A 151 9.33 -10.47 10.33
C TYR A 151 7.89 -10.20 9.90
N GLU A 152 7.30 -11.15 9.18
CA GLU A 152 5.88 -11.11 8.84
C GLU A 152 4.98 -11.22 10.08
N ALA A 153 3.76 -10.72 9.99
CA ALA A 153 2.80 -10.66 11.10
C ALA A 153 2.53 -12.02 11.75
N GLU A 154 2.57 -13.10 10.97
CA GLU A 154 2.28 -14.47 11.41
C GLU A 154 3.37 -15.07 12.30
N TYR A 155 4.57 -14.49 12.36
CA TYR A 155 5.59 -14.92 13.32
C TYR A 155 5.20 -14.59 14.76
N VAL A 156 4.32 -13.59 14.98
CA VAL A 156 3.84 -13.20 16.30
C VAL A 156 2.39 -13.61 16.44
N GLU A 157 2.16 -14.76 17.07
CA GLU A 157 0.81 -15.30 17.29
C GLU A 157 0.71 -16.02 18.62
N SER A 158 -0.51 -16.10 19.13
CA SER A 158 -0.83 -16.90 20.30
C SER A 158 -0.61 -18.40 20.03
N SER A 159 -0.17 -19.13 21.05
CA SER A 159 -0.08 -20.60 20.99
C SER A 159 -1.42 -21.29 21.10
N THR A 160 -2.46 -20.59 21.55
CA THR A 160 -3.82 -21.12 21.70
C THR A 160 -4.66 -20.82 20.48
N LEU A 161 -5.55 -21.73 20.11
CA LEU A 161 -6.51 -21.53 19.04
C LEU A 161 -7.70 -20.64 19.44
N ALA A 162 -7.72 -20.11 20.68
CA ALA A 162 -8.75 -19.21 21.14
C ALA A 162 -8.66 -17.90 20.35
N GLU A 163 -9.69 -17.62 19.55
CA GLU A 163 -9.77 -16.43 18.70
C GLU A 163 -10.16 -15.15 19.46
N THR A 164 -10.53 -15.28 20.73
CA THR A 164 -11.02 -14.15 21.53
C THR A 164 -9.94 -13.69 22.50
N PRO A 165 -9.45 -12.45 22.38
CA PRO A 165 -8.62 -11.87 23.41
C PRO A 165 -9.43 -11.81 24.71
N LEU A 166 -8.89 -12.34 25.77
CA LEU A 166 -9.46 -12.19 27.10
C LEU A 166 -9.17 -10.77 27.57
N GLU A 167 -10.16 -9.90 27.51
CA GLU A 167 -10.09 -8.56 28.08
C GLU A 167 -10.09 -8.65 29.61
N TYR A 168 -8.92 -8.78 30.23
CA TYR A 168 -8.76 -8.73 31.68
C TYR A 168 -7.55 -7.87 32.09
N TYR A 169 -7.74 -6.57 32.11
CA TYR A 169 -6.77 -5.64 32.68
C TYR A 169 -6.82 -5.56 34.22
N ASP A 170 -7.83 -6.12 34.86
CA ASP A 170 -8.07 -5.95 36.32
C ASP A 170 -7.34 -6.96 37.22
N SER A 171 -6.70 -8.00 36.69
CA SER A 171 -6.10 -9.06 37.49
C SER A 171 -4.67 -8.78 37.96
N GLY A 172 -4.00 -7.75 37.40
CA GLY A 172 -2.57 -7.49 37.63
C GLY A 172 -1.64 -8.48 36.91
N GLU A 173 -2.18 -9.49 36.28
CA GLU A 173 -1.43 -10.44 35.46
C GLU A 173 -1.28 -9.91 34.01
N PRO A 174 -0.15 -10.22 33.32
CA PRO A 174 0.02 -9.84 31.93
C PRO A 174 -1.07 -10.47 31.05
N VAL A 175 -1.71 -9.65 30.22
CA VAL A 175 -2.74 -10.11 29.28
C VAL A 175 -2.09 -10.44 27.94
N GLU A 176 -2.30 -11.65 27.43
CA GLU A 176 -1.87 -12.02 26.08
C GLU A 176 -2.95 -11.72 25.05
N ILE A 177 -2.62 -10.88 24.05
CA ILE A 177 -3.47 -10.62 22.90
C ILE A 177 -2.71 -11.03 21.65
N ASP A 178 -3.06 -12.18 21.11
CA ASP A 178 -2.53 -12.78 19.88
C ASP A 178 -1.00 -12.70 19.74
N GLY A 179 -0.31 -13.22 20.79
CA GLY A 179 1.15 -13.33 20.85
C GLY A 179 1.88 -12.11 21.39
N ILE A 180 1.16 -11.06 21.78
CA ILE A 180 1.70 -9.86 22.42
C ILE A 180 1.22 -9.83 23.88
N PHE A 181 2.12 -9.61 24.82
CA PHE A 181 1.82 -9.54 26.25
C PHE A 181 1.81 -8.09 26.70
N TYR A 182 0.77 -7.69 27.38
CA TYR A 182 0.53 -6.32 27.85
C TYR A 182 0.49 -6.27 29.37
N ASP A 183 0.99 -5.17 29.91
CA ASP A 183 0.82 -4.84 31.33
C ASP A 183 -0.60 -4.28 31.62
N GLN A 184 -0.85 -3.99 32.91
CA GLN A 184 -2.13 -3.40 33.37
C GLN A 184 -2.44 -2.02 32.77
N TYR A 185 -1.45 -1.33 32.18
CA TYR A 185 -1.60 -0.02 31.55
C TYR A 185 -1.76 -0.12 30.02
N GLY A 186 -1.68 -1.32 29.46
CA GLY A 186 -1.75 -1.55 28.03
C GLY A 186 -0.42 -1.38 27.29
N ASN A 187 0.73 -1.34 28.02
CA ASN A 187 2.02 -1.31 27.38
C ASN A 187 2.47 -2.72 27.01
N PRO A 188 3.01 -2.95 25.81
CA PRO A 188 3.57 -4.24 25.45
C PRO A 188 4.83 -4.52 26.29
N THR A 189 4.88 -5.71 26.89
CA THR A 189 6.01 -6.16 27.72
C THR A 189 6.86 -7.22 27.03
N GLN A 190 6.23 -8.15 26.33
CA GLN A 190 6.89 -9.24 25.63
C GLN A 190 6.15 -9.60 24.34
N TYR A 191 6.89 -10.18 23.40
CA TYR A 191 6.38 -10.73 22.15
C TYR A 191 6.76 -12.19 22.04
N ARG A 192 5.78 -13.03 21.64
CA ARG A 192 6.03 -14.44 21.33
C ARG A 192 6.37 -14.57 19.86
N PHE A 193 7.58 -14.98 19.52
CA PHE A 193 8.00 -15.26 18.15
C PHE A 193 8.10 -16.74 17.89
N TRP A 194 7.38 -17.23 16.90
CA TRP A 194 7.57 -18.58 16.39
C TRP A 194 8.95 -18.72 15.73
N ARG A 195 9.62 -19.84 15.96
CA ARG A 195 10.94 -20.11 15.34
C ARG A 195 10.83 -20.36 13.85
N LEU A 196 9.72 -20.95 13.41
CA LEU A 196 9.38 -21.16 12.00
C LEU A 196 8.07 -20.45 11.68
N HIS A 197 7.96 -19.93 10.47
CA HIS A 197 6.73 -19.33 10.01
C HIS A 197 5.60 -20.39 10.02
N PRO A 198 4.41 -20.10 10.57
CA PRO A 198 3.31 -21.08 10.63
C PRO A 198 2.88 -21.65 9.27
N GLY A 199 3.03 -20.86 8.21
CA GLY A 199 2.77 -21.28 6.83
C GLY A 199 3.93 -22.01 6.14
N SER A 200 5.07 -22.24 6.83
CA SER A 200 6.16 -23.05 6.27
C SER A 200 5.74 -24.52 6.16
N PRO A 201 6.19 -25.27 5.13
CA PRO A 201 5.97 -26.71 5.03
C PRO A 201 6.42 -27.49 6.28
N LEU A 202 7.40 -26.95 7.02
CA LEU A 202 7.90 -27.51 8.28
C LEU A 202 7.25 -26.88 9.52
N GLY A 203 6.46 -25.80 9.35
CA GLY A 203 5.91 -25.00 10.45
C GLY A 203 4.92 -25.76 11.34
N GLY A 204 4.15 -26.67 10.76
CA GLY A 204 3.18 -27.51 11.50
C GLY A 204 3.81 -28.54 12.43
N ALA A 205 5.10 -28.82 12.31
CA ALA A 205 5.82 -29.80 13.13
C ALA A 205 6.51 -29.19 14.35
N THR A 206 6.57 -27.85 14.47
CA THR A 206 7.34 -27.19 15.53
C THR A 206 6.44 -26.22 16.31
N THR A 207 6.26 -26.51 17.59
CA THR A 207 5.61 -25.60 18.55
C THR A 207 6.63 -24.70 19.28
N ALA A 208 7.88 -24.63 18.77
CA ALA A 208 8.93 -23.88 19.41
C ALA A 208 8.80 -22.37 19.12
N PHE A 209 8.84 -21.58 20.16
CA PHE A 209 8.81 -20.12 20.12
C PHE A 209 9.93 -19.52 21.01
N THR A 210 10.18 -18.24 20.85
CA THR A 210 11.01 -17.43 21.75
C THR A 210 10.15 -16.31 22.31
N MET A 211 10.44 -15.93 23.55
CA MET A 211 9.86 -14.75 24.18
C MET A 211 10.87 -13.63 24.09
N ASP A 212 10.52 -12.54 23.46
CA ASP A 212 11.38 -11.37 23.30
C ASP A 212 10.83 -10.21 24.12
N ASP A 213 11.70 -9.50 24.81
CA ASP A 213 11.36 -8.27 25.53
C ASP A 213 10.89 -7.18 24.54
N ALA A 214 9.85 -6.46 24.89
CA ALA A 214 9.29 -5.42 24.03
C ALA A 214 10.28 -4.30 23.66
N ARG A 215 11.32 -4.09 24.49
CA ARG A 215 12.41 -3.15 24.19
C ARG A 215 13.22 -3.54 22.94
N ASN A 216 13.25 -4.82 22.62
CA ASN A 216 13.98 -5.36 21.47
C ASN A 216 13.09 -5.59 20.24
N VAL A 217 11.82 -5.20 20.30
CA VAL A 217 10.85 -5.41 19.22
C VAL A 217 10.18 -4.10 18.87
N ILE A 218 10.14 -3.80 17.60
CA ILE A 218 9.39 -2.67 17.05
C ILE A 218 8.16 -3.26 16.35
N HIS A 219 6.99 -2.86 16.78
CA HIS A 219 5.73 -3.22 16.16
C HIS A 219 5.25 -2.04 15.32
N TYR A 220 5.29 -2.18 14.00
CA TYR A 220 4.83 -1.17 13.04
C TYR A 220 3.62 -1.70 12.30
N GLY A 221 2.50 -0.97 12.34
CA GLY A 221 1.25 -1.46 11.80
C GLY A 221 0.20 -0.38 11.56
N ASN A 222 -0.92 -0.80 11.02
CA ASN A 222 -2.06 0.02 10.64
C ASN A 222 -3.21 -0.18 11.63
N PHE A 223 -3.47 0.83 12.46
CA PHE A 223 -4.43 0.79 13.54
C PHE A 223 -5.52 1.84 13.31
N TYR A 224 -6.76 1.41 13.02
CA TYR A 224 -7.88 2.32 12.71
C TYR A 224 -8.79 2.61 13.90
N ARG A 225 -8.87 1.68 14.87
CA ARG A 225 -9.81 1.74 15.97
C ARG A 225 -9.10 1.83 17.31
N ALA A 226 -9.67 2.62 18.23
CA ALA A 226 -9.21 2.62 19.62
C ALA A 226 -9.31 1.21 20.21
N GLY A 227 -8.29 0.79 20.96
CA GLY A 227 -8.21 -0.56 21.53
C GLY A 227 -7.91 -1.68 20.52
N GLN A 228 -7.42 -1.34 19.36
CA GLN A 228 -6.91 -2.29 18.38
C GLN A 228 -5.45 -2.63 18.69
N HIS A 229 -5.14 -3.91 18.88
CA HIS A 229 -3.80 -4.37 19.24
C HIS A 229 -3.02 -4.97 18.06
N ARG A 230 -3.71 -5.41 17.01
CA ARG A 230 -3.09 -6.01 15.82
C ARG A 230 -3.47 -5.24 14.56
N GLY A 231 -2.53 -5.10 13.65
CA GLY A 231 -2.71 -4.38 12.39
C GLY A 231 -3.62 -5.11 11.40
N ILE A 232 -4.23 -4.36 10.49
CA ILE A 232 -5.01 -4.89 9.37
C ILE A 232 -4.55 -4.27 8.06
N SER A 233 -4.53 -5.06 6.99
CA SER A 233 -4.11 -4.61 5.65
C SER A 233 -4.80 -3.32 5.22
N GLU A 234 -4.01 -2.34 4.80
CA GLU A 234 -4.54 -1.11 4.20
C GLU A 234 -5.28 -1.41 2.88
N MET A 235 -4.92 -2.49 2.18
CA MET A 235 -5.58 -2.92 0.94
C MET A 235 -6.98 -3.48 1.15
N ALA A 236 -7.39 -3.79 2.39
CA ALA A 236 -8.66 -4.47 2.65
C ALA A 236 -9.87 -3.88 1.90
N PRO A 237 -10.09 -2.54 1.88
CA PRO A 237 -11.22 -1.95 1.13
C PRO A 237 -11.07 -2.06 -0.39
N ALA A 238 -9.84 -2.15 -0.92
CA ALA A 238 -9.56 -2.18 -2.36
C ALA A 238 -9.52 -3.60 -2.95
N LEU A 239 -9.50 -4.67 -2.12
CA LEU A 239 -9.31 -6.04 -2.60
C LEU A 239 -10.37 -6.48 -3.61
N ASN A 240 -11.65 -6.18 -3.33
CA ASN A 240 -12.73 -6.52 -4.25
C ASN A 240 -12.63 -5.73 -5.55
N ILE A 241 -12.19 -4.46 -5.49
CA ILE A 241 -12.01 -3.59 -6.66
C ILE A 241 -10.90 -4.15 -7.56
N PHE A 242 -9.77 -4.57 -7.00
CA PHE A 242 -8.69 -5.19 -7.75
C PHE A 242 -9.12 -6.53 -8.40
N ASN A 243 -9.85 -7.35 -7.66
CA ASN A 243 -10.39 -8.60 -8.20
C ASN A 243 -11.37 -8.34 -9.36
N ASP A 244 -12.28 -7.36 -9.22
CA ASP A 244 -13.23 -7.00 -10.28
C ASP A 244 -12.50 -6.47 -11.52
N LEU A 245 -11.49 -5.62 -11.33
CA LEU A 245 -10.65 -5.10 -12.42
C LEU A 245 -9.99 -6.22 -13.22
N ARG A 246 -9.39 -7.20 -12.52
CA ARG A 246 -8.75 -8.37 -13.13
C ARG A 246 -9.75 -9.24 -13.87
N ARG A 247 -10.88 -9.57 -13.24
CA ARG A 247 -11.94 -10.39 -13.86
C ARG A 247 -12.53 -9.72 -15.08
N TYR A 248 -12.80 -8.42 -15.01
CA TYR A 248 -13.34 -7.67 -16.13
C TYR A 248 -12.36 -7.62 -17.31
N SER A 249 -11.08 -7.34 -17.06
CA SER A 249 -10.04 -7.36 -18.08
C SER A 249 -9.93 -8.73 -18.76
N THR A 250 -9.96 -9.81 -18.00
CA THR A 250 -9.94 -11.18 -18.53
C THR A 250 -11.18 -11.47 -19.38
N ALA A 251 -12.37 -11.06 -18.91
CA ALA A 251 -13.62 -11.26 -19.65
C ALA A 251 -13.64 -10.51 -20.98
N VAL A 252 -13.11 -9.27 -21.02
CA VAL A 252 -13.02 -8.48 -22.27
C VAL A 252 -12.09 -9.16 -23.27
N VAL A 253 -10.91 -9.65 -22.82
CA VAL A 253 -9.98 -10.38 -23.70
C VAL A 253 -10.63 -11.64 -24.22
N LEU A 254 -11.27 -12.44 -23.36
CA LEU A 254 -11.97 -13.66 -23.75
C LEU A 254 -13.10 -13.37 -24.77
N SER A 255 -13.89 -12.31 -24.53
CA SER A 255 -14.92 -11.88 -25.47
C SER A 255 -14.35 -11.50 -26.83
N ALA A 256 -13.24 -10.77 -26.86
CA ALA A 256 -12.55 -10.42 -28.10
C ALA A 256 -11.99 -11.66 -28.83
N GLU A 257 -11.42 -12.62 -28.09
CA GLU A 257 -10.95 -13.89 -28.67
C GLU A 257 -12.08 -14.72 -29.27
N VAL A 258 -13.23 -14.82 -28.58
CA VAL A 258 -14.41 -15.52 -29.08
C VAL A 258 -14.94 -14.83 -30.33
N ALA A 259 -15.05 -13.50 -30.33
CA ALA A 259 -15.48 -12.74 -31.48
C ALA A 259 -14.53 -12.88 -32.70
N ALA A 260 -13.21 -12.95 -32.44
CA ALA A 260 -12.21 -13.15 -33.47
C ALA A 260 -12.28 -14.56 -34.09
N ARG A 261 -12.70 -15.59 -33.33
CA ARG A 261 -12.84 -16.98 -33.81
C ARG A 261 -14.16 -17.22 -34.52
N LEU A 262 -15.22 -16.48 -34.14
CA LEU A 262 -16.55 -16.59 -34.74
C LEU A 262 -16.69 -15.59 -35.90
N SER A 263 -16.38 -16.04 -37.14
CA SER A 263 -16.44 -15.18 -38.34
C SER A 263 -17.87 -14.82 -38.71
N PHE A 264 -18.84 -15.71 -38.48
CA PHE A 264 -20.25 -15.48 -38.79
C PHE A 264 -21.16 -16.47 -38.06
N ILE A 265 -22.43 -16.05 -37.87
CA ILE A 265 -23.51 -16.86 -37.29
C ILE A 265 -24.51 -17.10 -38.44
N ILE A 266 -24.88 -18.34 -38.62
CA ILE A 266 -25.96 -18.74 -39.52
C ILE A 266 -27.23 -18.88 -38.68
N SER A 267 -28.24 -18.09 -38.97
CA SER A 267 -29.56 -18.18 -38.35
C SER A 267 -30.62 -18.58 -39.41
N ASN A 268 -31.60 -19.32 -38.95
CA ASN A 268 -32.76 -19.68 -39.75
C ASN A 268 -34.01 -19.04 -39.17
N ASP A 269 -34.77 -18.29 -39.97
CA ASP A 269 -36.02 -17.62 -39.58
C ASP A 269 -37.25 -18.49 -39.86
N LEU A 270 -37.09 -19.72 -40.39
CA LEU A 270 -38.23 -20.61 -40.62
C LEU A 270 -38.83 -21.10 -39.31
N PRO A 271 -40.15 -21.16 -39.16
CA PRO A 271 -40.82 -21.74 -38.02
C PRO A 271 -40.39 -23.21 -37.82
N ALA A 272 -40.27 -23.63 -36.57
CA ALA A 272 -39.83 -25.02 -36.22
C ALA A 272 -40.70 -26.09 -36.86
N GLU A 273 -41.96 -25.81 -37.09
CA GLU A 273 -42.94 -26.69 -37.76
C GLU A 273 -42.63 -26.96 -39.26
N MET A 274 -41.88 -26.06 -39.92
CA MET A 274 -41.42 -26.23 -41.28
C MET A 274 -40.05 -26.94 -41.37
N MET A 275 -39.42 -27.21 -40.25
CA MET A 275 -38.13 -27.93 -40.13
C MET A 275 -38.32 -29.43 -39.95
N GLU A 276 -39.51 -29.92 -39.65
CA GLU A 276 -39.85 -31.35 -39.74
C GLU A 276 -39.99 -31.73 -41.20
N GLY A 277 -38.91 -32.26 -41.76
CA GLY A 277 -38.95 -32.80 -43.11
C GLY A 277 -39.99 -33.91 -43.18
N THR A 278 -41.01 -33.73 -44.03
CA THR A 278 -41.91 -34.79 -44.42
C THR A 278 -41.09 -35.96 -45.00
N VAL A 279 -41.09 -37.07 -44.29
CA VAL A 279 -40.52 -38.30 -44.76
C VAL A 279 -41.43 -38.83 -45.87
N GLU A 280 -41.06 -38.58 -47.13
CA GLU A 280 -41.67 -39.30 -48.24
C GLU A 280 -41.10 -40.71 -48.30
N VAL A 281 -41.96 -41.68 -48.05
CA VAL A 281 -41.66 -43.09 -48.19
C VAL A 281 -42.00 -43.49 -49.64
N ASP A 282 -41.05 -44.01 -50.40
CA ASP A 282 -41.32 -44.50 -51.73
C ASP A 282 -42.19 -45.76 -51.73
N GLU A 283 -42.76 -46.12 -52.92
CA GLU A 283 -43.67 -47.25 -53.05
C GLU A 283 -43.07 -48.62 -52.57
N ASN A 284 -41.78 -48.62 -52.25
CA ASN A 284 -41.03 -49.82 -51.78
C ASN A 284 -40.69 -49.73 -50.28
N GLY A 285 -41.20 -48.74 -49.54
CA GLY A 285 -40.97 -48.61 -48.10
C GLY A 285 -39.57 -48.10 -47.71
N GLN A 286 -38.80 -47.58 -48.63
CA GLN A 286 -37.50 -46.94 -48.33
C GLN A 286 -37.66 -45.42 -48.15
N ILE A 287 -37.01 -44.93 -47.13
CA ILE A 287 -36.98 -43.50 -46.80
C ILE A 287 -36.20 -42.76 -47.88
N ALA A 288 -36.89 -42.02 -48.77
CA ALA A 288 -36.24 -41.10 -49.70
C ALA A 288 -35.70 -39.94 -48.86
N LYS A 289 -34.38 -39.85 -48.78
CA LYS A 289 -33.72 -38.69 -48.12
C LYS A 289 -33.98 -37.44 -48.87
N THR A 290 -34.96 -36.67 -48.45
CA THR A 290 -35.11 -35.27 -48.89
C THR A 290 -33.99 -34.44 -48.36
N ALA A 291 -33.45 -33.60 -49.21
CA ALA A 291 -32.16 -32.88 -49.13
C ALA A 291 -32.10 -31.78 -48.03
N LEU A 292 -32.55 -32.00 -46.82
CA LEU A 292 -32.48 -31.02 -45.76
C LEU A 292 -32.27 -31.64 -44.34
N ASP A 293 -31.42 -32.68 -44.27
CA ASP A 293 -30.92 -33.12 -42.98
C ASP A 293 -29.57 -32.44 -42.68
N ILE A 294 -29.61 -31.12 -42.44
CA ILE A 294 -28.47 -30.39 -41.87
C ILE A 294 -28.57 -30.48 -40.33
N ARG A 295 -28.39 -31.69 -39.79
CA ARG A 295 -28.30 -31.95 -38.36
C ARG A 295 -26.89 -31.98 -37.83
N GLY A 296 -25.89 -31.67 -38.64
CA GLY A 296 -24.48 -31.66 -38.26
C GLY A 296 -23.97 -30.22 -38.15
N PRO A 297 -22.94 -29.99 -37.30
CA PRO A 297 -22.23 -28.75 -37.36
C PRO A 297 -21.61 -28.56 -38.72
N ILE A 298 -21.88 -27.44 -39.41
CA ILE A 298 -21.25 -27.09 -40.68
C ILE A 298 -19.78 -26.89 -40.38
N SER A 299 -18.94 -27.89 -40.70
CA SER A 299 -17.50 -27.75 -40.60
C SER A 299 -16.98 -27.01 -41.83
N LEU A 300 -16.60 -25.78 -41.61
CA LEU A 300 -15.89 -24.96 -42.63
C LEU A 300 -14.40 -25.28 -42.55
N SER A 301 -13.90 -26.12 -43.43
CA SER A 301 -12.45 -26.27 -43.60
C SER A 301 -11.89 -25.08 -44.39
N SER A 302 -10.83 -24.48 -43.89
CA SER A 302 -10.15 -23.34 -44.49
C SER A 302 -9.41 -23.72 -45.75
N GLY A 303 -10.09 -23.61 -46.88
CA GLY A 303 -9.46 -23.73 -48.21
C GLY A 303 -10.32 -22.92 -49.17
N ASP A 304 -9.75 -21.90 -49.78
CA ASP A 304 -10.25 -21.08 -50.89
C ASP A 304 -11.76 -20.80 -50.91
N PHE A 305 -12.24 -19.98 -49.98
CA PHE A 305 -13.64 -19.51 -49.94
C PHE A 305 -13.84 -18.28 -50.83
N ASN A 306 -14.41 -18.48 -52.03
CA ASN A 306 -14.84 -17.39 -52.89
C ASN A 306 -16.34 -17.00 -52.75
N GLY A 307 -17.08 -17.62 -51.86
CA GLY A 307 -18.48 -17.29 -51.56
C GLY A 307 -19.22 -18.38 -50.78
N LEU A 308 -20.10 -17.98 -49.86
CA LEU A 308 -20.99 -18.85 -49.15
C LEU A 308 -22.40 -18.74 -49.73
N VAL A 309 -22.91 -19.81 -50.36
CA VAL A 309 -24.29 -19.88 -50.82
C VAL A 309 -25.15 -20.54 -49.74
N LEU A 310 -26.11 -19.80 -49.21
CA LEU A 310 -27.02 -20.30 -48.19
C LEU A 310 -28.34 -20.74 -48.82
N PRO A 311 -28.95 -21.82 -48.30
CA PRO A 311 -30.31 -22.22 -48.67
C PRO A 311 -31.34 -21.13 -48.34
N ALA A 312 -32.53 -21.16 -48.99
CA ALA A 312 -33.59 -20.22 -48.70
C ALA A 312 -34.01 -20.26 -47.21
N GLY A 313 -34.16 -19.09 -46.59
CA GLY A 313 -34.48 -18.97 -45.19
C GLY A 313 -33.32 -18.85 -44.23
N TYR A 314 -32.10 -19.09 -44.67
CA TYR A 314 -30.89 -18.89 -43.82
C TYR A 314 -30.32 -17.48 -44.07
N LYS A 315 -29.95 -16.83 -42.94
CA LYS A 315 -29.28 -15.53 -42.92
C LYS A 315 -27.92 -15.68 -42.25
N THR A 316 -26.92 -15.05 -42.84
CA THR A 316 -25.65 -14.84 -42.13
C THR A 316 -25.63 -13.51 -41.44
N SER A 317 -25.27 -13.47 -40.21
CA SER A 317 -24.89 -12.26 -39.52
C SER A 317 -23.42 -12.37 -39.12
N GLN A 318 -22.66 -11.34 -39.44
CA GLN A 318 -21.29 -11.22 -38.96
C GLN A 318 -21.31 -10.78 -37.53
N MET A 319 -20.71 -11.54 -36.63
CA MET A 319 -20.52 -11.13 -35.25
C MET A 319 -19.48 -10.02 -35.25
N LYS A 320 -19.96 -8.78 -35.11
CA LYS A 320 -19.05 -7.64 -34.91
C LYS A 320 -18.42 -7.77 -33.53
N ALA A 321 -17.09 -7.74 -33.48
CA ALA A 321 -16.37 -7.62 -32.23
C ALA A 321 -16.64 -6.20 -31.67
N GLU A 322 -17.68 -6.04 -30.86
CA GLU A 322 -17.97 -4.78 -30.15
C GLU A 322 -17.06 -4.56 -28.93
N GLN A 323 -16.24 -5.54 -28.63
CA GLN A 323 -15.26 -5.49 -27.53
C GLN A 323 -13.82 -5.36 -28.10
N PRO A 324 -12.96 -4.55 -27.47
CA PRO A 324 -13.23 -3.68 -26.33
C PRO A 324 -14.04 -2.42 -26.73
N THR A 325 -15.05 -2.11 -25.96
CA THR A 325 -15.83 -0.88 -26.14
C THR A 325 -15.02 0.35 -25.72
N GLN A 326 -15.39 1.55 -26.21
CA GLN A 326 -14.79 2.81 -25.73
C GLN A 326 -14.95 2.99 -24.20
N GLN A 327 -15.96 2.39 -23.60
CA GLN A 327 -16.23 2.41 -22.17
C GLN A 327 -15.23 1.56 -21.34
N TYR A 328 -14.49 0.63 -21.97
CA TYR A 328 -13.53 -0.21 -21.26
C TYR A 328 -12.45 0.62 -20.55
N CYS A 329 -11.84 1.57 -21.26
CA CYS A 329 -10.81 2.43 -20.68
C CYS A 329 -11.38 3.28 -19.54
N SER A 330 -12.51 3.93 -19.74
CA SER A 330 -13.14 4.77 -18.71
C SER A 330 -13.53 3.99 -17.46
N PHE A 331 -14.06 2.78 -17.63
CA PHE A 331 -14.39 1.90 -16.48
C PHE A 331 -13.15 1.45 -15.73
N LYS A 332 -12.10 1.05 -16.47
CA LYS A 332 -10.81 0.64 -15.89
C LYS A 332 -10.18 1.78 -15.09
N ASP A 333 -10.16 2.99 -15.66
CA ASP A 333 -9.59 4.17 -15.03
C ASP A 333 -10.36 4.55 -13.75
N ALA A 334 -11.69 4.49 -13.79
CA ALA A 334 -12.53 4.71 -12.61
C ALA A 334 -12.23 3.69 -11.49
N LYS A 335 -12.05 2.42 -11.84
CA LYS A 335 -11.72 1.37 -10.85
C LYS A 335 -10.31 1.52 -10.28
N ILE A 336 -9.34 1.95 -11.07
CA ILE A 336 -8.00 2.26 -10.58
C ILE A 336 -8.04 3.46 -9.63
N ALA A 337 -8.76 4.53 -9.97
CA ALA A 337 -8.93 5.71 -9.12
C ALA A 337 -9.61 5.36 -7.78
N GLU A 338 -10.64 4.51 -7.81
CA GLU A 338 -11.34 4.01 -6.62
C GLU A 338 -10.39 3.21 -5.70
N ALA A 339 -9.59 2.30 -6.28
CA ALA A 339 -8.61 1.51 -5.53
C ALA A 339 -7.48 2.40 -4.94
N ALA A 340 -6.97 3.35 -5.73
CA ALA A 340 -5.92 4.28 -5.32
C ALA A 340 -6.36 5.23 -4.20
N ARG A 341 -7.69 5.49 -4.07
CA ARG A 341 -8.23 6.35 -3.01
C ARG A 341 -7.90 5.87 -1.61
N VAL A 342 -7.79 4.56 -1.41
CA VAL A 342 -7.41 3.95 -0.12
C VAL A 342 -6.06 4.49 0.37
N PHE A 343 -5.13 4.72 -0.56
CA PHE A 343 -3.79 5.23 -0.29
C PHE A 343 -3.68 6.75 -0.45
N SER A 344 -4.79 7.46 -0.71
CA SER A 344 -4.81 8.88 -1.07
C SER A 344 -3.91 9.21 -2.27
N MET A 345 -3.63 8.22 -3.12
CA MET A 345 -2.77 8.33 -4.28
C MET A 345 -3.55 8.92 -5.46
N PRO A 346 -3.00 9.92 -6.19
CA PRO A 346 -3.63 10.47 -7.39
C PRO A 346 -3.71 9.42 -8.51
N PHE A 347 -4.72 9.53 -9.36
CA PHE A 347 -4.91 8.60 -10.48
C PHE A 347 -3.70 8.51 -11.40
N ASN A 348 -3.09 9.64 -11.74
CA ASN A 348 -1.92 9.65 -12.63
C ASN A 348 -0.73 8.86 -12.08
N VAL A 349 -0.51 8.89 -10.77
CA VAL A 349 0.53 8.09 -10.08
C VAL A 349 0.13 6.61 -10.07
N ALA A 350 -1.11 6.33 -9.67
CA ALA A 350 -1.63 4.96 -9.57
C ALA A 350 -1.71 4.23 -10.92
N ALA A 351 -2.08 4.96 -11.98
CA ALA A 351 -2.19 4.43 -13.33
C ALA A 351 -0.88 4.51 -14.13
N GLY A 352 0.11 5.30 -13.66
CA GLY A 352 1.32 5.63 -14.42
C GLY A 352 1.00 6.41 -15.70
N ASN A 353 -0.09 7.20 -15.71
CA ASN A 353 -0.57 7.92 -16.88
C ASN A 353 -1.03 9.33 -16.55
N SER A 354 -0.30 10.32 -17.03
CA SER A 354 -0.58 11.74 -16.83
C SER A 354 -1.25 12.42 -18.03
N SER A 355 -1.67 11.70 -19.07
CA SER A 355 -2.17 12.26 -20.33
C SER A 355 -3.45 13.11 -20.17
N ALA A 356 -4.29 12.83 -19.19
CA ALA A 356 -5.52 13.55 -18.91
C ALA A 356 -5.39 14.64 -17.82
N TYR A 357 -4.19 14.83 -17.29
CA TYR A 357 -3.94 15.80 -16.21
C TYR A 357 -3.51 17.16 -16.76
N ASN A 358 -4.09 18.22 -16.18
CA ASN A 358 -3.57 19.57 -16.34
C ASN A 358 -2.75 19.96 -15.09
N TYR A 359 -1.93 20.99 -15.23
CA TYR A 359 -1.02 21.43 -14.18
C TYR A 359 -1.74 21.78 -12.85
N ALA A 360 -2.89 22.48 -12.95
CA ALA A 360 -3.59 22.96 -11.77
C ALA A 360 -4.27 21.82 -10.97
N SER A 361 -4.99 20.93 -11.65
CA SER A 361 -5.65 19.79 -10.99
C SER A 361 -4.62 18.80 -10.45
N GLY A 362 -3.59 18.49 -11.23
CA GLY A 362 -2.51 17.61 -10.79
C GLY A 362 -1.83 18.11 -9.52
N ARG A 363 -1.55 19.40 -9.43
CA ARG A 363 -0.94 19.99 -8.23
C ARG A 363 -1.80 19.80 -6.98
N LEU A 364 -3.11 20.00 -7.07
CA LEU A 364 -4.02 19.83 -5.93
C LEU A 364 -4.06 18.37 -5.45
N ASP A 365 -4.15 17.42 -6.37
CA ASP A 365 -4.18 16.00 -6.05
C ASP A 365 -2.86 15.55 -5.41
N HIS A 366 -1.72 15.99 -5.94
CA HIS A 366 -0.41 15.70 -5.37
C HIS A 366 -0.21 16.31 -3.97
N GLN A 367 -0.80 17.47 -3.66
CA GLN A 367 -0.73 18.05 -2.30
C GLN A 367 -1.38 17.15 -1.26
N VAL A 368 -2.52 16.51 -1.58
CA VAL A 368 -3.19 15.57 -0.68
C VAL A 368 -2.31 14.33 -0.46
N TYR A 369 -1.71 13.81 -1.53
CA TYR A 369 -0.83 12.66 -1.47
C TYR A 369 0.46 12.94 -0.68
N HIS A 370 1.12 14.07 -0.95
CA HIS A 370 2.32 14.48 -0.22
C HIS A 370 2.06 14.62 1.29
N LYS A 371 0.88 15.17 1.67
CA LYS A 371 0.49 15.24 3.09
C LYS A 371 0.40 13.84 3.72
N LYS A 372 -0.13 12.86 3.01
CA LYS A 372 -0.17 11.47 3.47
C LYS A 372 1.25 10.90 3.63
N LEU A 373 2.14 11.14 2.67
CA LEU A 373 3.54 10.70 2.74
C LEU A 373 4.30 11.32 3.92
N LEU A 374 4.06 12.61 4.21
CA LEU A 374 4.67 13.27 5.38
C LEU A 374 4.23 12.63 6.70
N ILE A 375 2.94 12.31 6.84
CA ILE A 375 2.42 11.61 8.03
C ILE A 375 3.04 10.22 8.16
N GLU A 376 3.17 9.47 7.07
CA GLU A 376 3.80 8.16 7.06
C GLU A 376 5.30 8.24 7.41
N ARG A 377 6.01 9.25 6.92
CA ARG A 377 7.42 9.49 7.25
C ARG A 377 7.63 9.79 8.73
N ASP A 378 6.74 10.60 9.32
CA ASP A 378 6.76 10.90 10.74
C ASP A 378 6.48 9.65 11.59
N GLU A 379 5.52 8.83 11.20
CA GLU A 379 5.24 7.55 11.85
C GLU A 379 6.43 6.58 11.75
N ILE A 380 7.08 6.47 10.59
CA ILE A 380 8.30 5.65 10.44
C ILE A 380 9.44 6.20 11.31
N ALA A 381 9.59 7.52 11.37
CA ALA A 381 10.61 8.18 12.19
C ALA A 381 10.41 7.81 13.66
N THR A 382 9.22 8.06 14.21
CA THR A 382 8.93 7.87 15.64
C THR A 382 8.86 6.40 16.05
N VAL A 383 8.23 5.54 15.23
CA VAL A 383 8.02 4.13 15.61
C VAL A 383 9.24 3.25 15.30
N ILE A 384 9.92 3.50 14.18
CA ILE A 384 11.00 2.61 13.72
C ILE A 384 12.38 3.24 13.95
N LEU A 385 12.60 4.44 13.43
CA LEU A 385 13.94 5.01 13.35
C LEU A 385 14.46 5.44 14.71
N ASP A 386 13.66 6.10 15.53
CA ASP A 386 14.05 6.53 16.87
C ASP A 386 14.42 5.34 17.75
N ARG A 387 13.64 4.26 17.70
CA ARG A 387 13.92 3.02 18.43
C ARG A 387 15.19 2.32 17.94
N ILE A 388 15.45 2.33 16.62
CA ILE A 388 16.70 1.80 16.05
C ILE A 388 17.87 2.68 16.46
N TYR A 389 17.71 3.99 16.44
CA TYR A 389 18.75 4.93 16.81
C TYR A 389 19.11 4.84 18.29
N GLU A 390 18.14 4.81 19.19
CA GLU A 390 18.36 4.56 20.62
C GLU A 390 19.17 3.28 20.88
N ALA A 391 18.77 2.18 20.23
CA ALA A 391 19.50 0.92 20.37
C ALA A 391 20.92 1.01 19.80
N TRP A 392 21.10 1.64 18.62
CA TRP A 392 22.40 1.85 18.01
C TRP A 392 23.29 2.73 18.87
N GLN A 393 22.75 3.83 19.39
CA GLN A 393 23.43 4.80 20.23
C GLN A 393 24.03 4.15 21.49
N ALA A 394 23.31 3.23 22.12
CA ALA A 394 23.80 2.52 23.29
C ALA A 394 25.08 1.72 23.00
N PHE A 395 25.21 1.14 21.78
CA PHE A 395 26.41 0.41 21.38
C PHE A 395 27.54 1.32 20.85
N ASP A 396 27.20 2.41 20.19
CA ASP A 396 28.19 3.38 19.68
C ASP A 396 28.83 4.15 20.84
N ALA A 397 28.04 4.61 21.80
CA ALA A 397 28.50 5.32 22.99
C ALA A 397 29.46 4.48 23.85
N ALA A 398 29.26 3.17 23.91
CA ALA A 398 30.19 2.27 24.65
C ALA A 398 31.61 2.28 24.09
N LYS A 399 31.84 2.75 22.86
CA LYS A 399 33.13 2.79 22.18
C LYS A 399 33.64 4.21 21.90
N HIS A 400 32.74 5.18 21.78
CA HIS A 400 33.00 6.55 21.38
C HIS A 400 32.34 7.54 22.33
N LEU A 401 32.58 7.35 23.64
CA LEU A 401 31.95 8.18 24.68
C LEU A 401 32.30 9.67 24.52
N GLU A 402 33.46 9.98 23.93
CA GLU A 402 33.92 11.33 23.63
C GLU A 402 33.03 12.08 22.64
N ASP A 403 32.26 11.38 21.82
CA ASP A 403 31.32 11.98 20.87
C ASP A 403 29.90 12.14 21.44
N TYR A 404 29.71 11.93 22.75
CA TYR A 404 28.46 12.08 23.48
C TYR A 404 28.60 13.12 24.63
N PRO A 405 28.89 14.38 24.30
CA PRO A 405 29.29 15.37 25.30
C PRO A 405 28.12 15.92 26.11
N SER A 406 26.89 15.88 25.59
CA SER A 406 25.73 16.50 26.18
C SER A 406 24.58 15.52 26.33
N THR A 407 23.80 15.71 27.40
CA THR A 407 22.52 15.02 27.60
C THR A 407 21.34 15.77 26.99
N ASP A 408 21.54 17.00 26.52
CA ASP A 408 20.52 17.90 25.97
C ASP A 408 20.69 18.03 24.44
N GLU A 409 20.66 16.90 23.76
CA GLU A 409 20.73 16.84 22.30
C GLU A 409 19.40 16.34 21.75
N SER A 410 18.99 16.97 20.65
CA SER A 410 17.85 16.55 19.86
C SER A 410 18.30 15.99 18.51
N HIS A 411 17.47 15.21 17.88
CA HIS A 411 17.71 14.71 16.53
C HIS A 411 16.43 14.75 15.70
N TYR A 412 16.62 14.81 14.39
CA TYR A 412 15.53 14.69 13.44
C TYR A 412 15.96 13.88 12.22
N TRP A 413 14.97 13.40 11.48
CA TRP A 413 15.19 12.61 10.27
C TRP A 413 14.94 13.47 9.05
N MET A 414 15.96 13.65 8.25
CA MET A 414 15.87 14.37 7.00
C MET A 414 15.54 13.40 5.87
N TRP A 415 14.44 13.64 5.18
CA TRP A 415 13.94 12.85 4.05
C TRP A 415 14.23 13.53 2.72
N ASP A 416 14.16 12.75 1.63
CA ASP A 416 14.18 13.35 0.29
C ASP A 416 13.00 14.30 0.11
N GLY A 417 13.25 15.45 -0.52
CA GLY A 417 12.21 16.40 -0.89
C GLY A 417 11.33 15.86 -2.01
N PHE A 418 10.21 16.53 -2.21
CA PHE A 418 9.34 16.27 -3.36
C PHE A 418 9.79 17.15 -4.53
N GLU A 419 9.93 16.52 -5.71
CA GLU A 419 10.26 17.26 -6.92
C GLU A 419 9.10 18.16 -7.34
N HIS A 420 9.42 19.38 -7.76
CA HIS A 420 8.45 20.35 -8.23
C HIS A 420 8.25 20.26 -9.74
N VAL A 421 7.00 20.38 -10.18
CA VAL A 421 6.64 20.29 -11.60
C VAL A 421 7.15 21.50 -12.39
N ASP A 422 7.28 22.68 -11.75
CA ASP A 422 7.81 23.92 -12.34
C ASP A 422 9.00 24.44 -11.52
N PRO A 423 10.23 24.03 -11.86
CA PRO A 423 11.43 24.42 -11.11
C PRO A 423 11.67 25.93 -11.06
N VAL A 424 11.27 26.68 -12.10
CA VAL A 424 11.48 28.13 -12.19
C VAL A 424 10.59 28.88 -11.20
N LYS A 425 9.30 28.53 -11.16
CA LYS A 425 8.36 29.15 -10.20
C LYS A 425 8.73 28.80 -8.77
N GLU A 426 9.17 27.57 -8.51
CA GLU A 426 9.60 27.18 -7.16
C GLU A 426 10.88 27.89 -6.74
N ALA A 427 11.90 27.99 -7.61
CA ALA A 427 13.12 28.73 -7.31
C ALA A 427 12.83 30.21 -6.99
N ASN A 428 11.91 30.86 -7.73
CA ASN A 428 11.46 32.21 -7.44
C ASN A 428 10.72 32.31 -6.10
N ALA A 429 9.82 31.36 -5.80
CA ALA A 429 9.10 31.31 -4.53
C ALA A 429 10.07 31.12 -3.36
N GLN A 430 11.07 30.25 -3.50
CA GLN A 430 12.12 29.99 -2.53
C GLN A 430 12.97 31.26 -2.27
N ALA A 431 13.38 31.92 -3.33
CA ALA A 431 14.13 33.19 -3.22
C ALA A 431 13.32 34.27 -2.47
N LEU A 432 12.01 34.39 -2.78
CA LEU A 432 11.12 35.33 -2.10
C LEU A 432 10.89 34.97 -0.62
N ARG A 433 10.73 33.72 -0.28
CA ARG A 433 10.56 33.26 1.13
C ARG A 433 11.81 33.57 1.94
N LEU A 434 13.00 33.31 1.39
CA LEU A 434 14.27 33.62 2.03
C LEU A 434 14.48 35.16 2.16
N ALA A 435 14.17 35.92 1.11
CA ALA A 435 14.33 37.39 1.11
C ALA A 435 13.38 38.04 2.13
N ASN A 436 12.17 37.53 2.31
CA ASN A 436 11.19 38.06 3.26
C ASN A 436 11.38 37.52 4.70
N GLY A 437 12.39 36.68 4.96
CA GLY A 437 12.64 36.10 6.29
C GLY A 437 11.55 35.16 6.80
N VAL A 438 10.70 34.63 5.90
CA VAL A 438 9.62 33.70 6.27
C VAL A 438 10.17 32.30 6.50
N THR A 439 11.33 31.98 5.94
CA THR A 439 12.00 30.68 6.06
C THR A 439 13.51 30.87 6.19
N THR A 440 14.20 29.85 6.68
CA THR A 440 15.66 29.84 6.80
C THR A 440 16.28 29.02 5.66
N LEU A 441 17.59 29.23 5.41
CA LEU A 441 18.33 28.39 4.45
C LEU A 441 18.29 26.91 4.85
N ALA A 442 18.33 26.62 6.14
CA ALA A 442 18.26 25.26 6.66
C ALA A 442 16.91 24.60 6.32
N GLU A 443 15.81 25.31 6.53
CA GLU A 443 14.46 24.80 6.20
C GLU A 443 14.26 24.60 4.68
N GLU A 444 14.72 25.53 3.84
CA GLU A 444 14.61 25.36 2.39
C GLU A 444 15.47 24.20 1.89
N CYS A 445 16.69 24.04 2.43
CA CYS A 445 17.53 22.88 2.11
C CYS A 445 16.88 21.57 2.59
N ALA A 446 16.29 21.56 3.77
CA ALA A 446 15.58 20.38 4.31
C ALA A 446 14.36 19.99 3.46
N ARG A 447 13.61 20.97 2.92
CA ARG A 447 12.50 20.71 1.97
C ARG A 447 12.96 20.00 0.71
N GLU A 448 14.20 20.27 0.25
CA GLU A 448 14.83 19.58 -0.87
C GLU A 448 15.56 18.29 -0.46
N GLY A 449 15.52 17.91 0.81
CA GLY A 449 16.23 16.73 1.32
C GLY A 449 17.76 16.92 1.33
N ARG A 450 18.24 18.15 1.50
CA ARG A 450 19.65 18.50 1.52
C ARG A 450 20.04 19.10 2.87
N ASP A 451 21.20 18.66 3.39
CA ASP A 451 21.77 19.25 4.60
C ASP A 451 22.44 20.62 4.27
N TYR A 452 21.97 21.67 4.93
CA TYR A 452 22.47 23.03 4.71
C TYR A 452 23.95 23.19 5.12
N GLN A 453 24.40 22.49 6.16
CA GLN A 453 25.81 22.54 6.58
C GLN A 453 26.73 21.94 5.52
N THR A 454 26.32 20.83 4.91
CA THR A 454 27.05 20.23 3.80
C THR A 454 27.09 21.17 2.60
N ILE A 455 25.99 21.86 2.30
CA ILE A 455 25.95 22.88 1.23
C ILE A 455 26.89 24.03 1.55
N LEU A 456 26.89 24.57 2.78
CA LEU A 456 27.78 25.66 3.18
C LEU A 456 29.24 25.24 3.11
N ARG A 457 29.59 24.05 3.60
CA ARG A 457 30.98 23.51 3.50
C ARG A 457 31.40 23.33 2.04
N GLN A 458 30.51 22.87 1.18
CA GLN A 458 30.78 22.70 -0.24
C GLN A 458 30.99 24.06 -0.91
N ARG A 459 30.11 25.05 -0.63
CA ARG A 459 30.25 26.41 -1.13
C ARG A 459 31.58 27.05 -0.69
N ALA A 460 31.96 26.86 0.59
CA ALA A 460 33.26 27.39 1.08
C ALA A 460 34.45 26.79 0.31
N ARG A 461 34.41 25.47 0.03
CA ARG A 461 35.44 24.84 -0.81
C ARG A 461 35.46 25.39 -2.24
N GLU A 462 34.30 25.57 -2.85
CA GLU A 462 34.18 26.09 -4.20
C GLU A 462 34.71 27.52 -4.29
N ILE A 463 34.49 28.38 -3.26
CA ILE A 463 35.07 29.72 -3.17
C ILE A 463 36.59 29.61 -3.13
N GLN A 464 37.13 28.81 -2.23
CA GLN A 464 38.56 28.61 -2.09
C GLN A 464 39.21 28.09 -3.38
N ASP A 465 38.59 27.08 -4.02
CA ASP A 465 39.05 26.54 -5.29
C ASP A 465 39.04 27.58 -6.43
N CYS A 466 38.06 28.48 -6.44
CA CYS A 466 38.01 29.58 -7.42
C CYS A 466 39.14 30.56 -7.18
N GLU A 467 39.38 30.98 -5.93
CA GLU A 467 40.45 31.90 -5.55
C GLU A 467 41.84 31.29 -5.90
N GLU A 468 42.08 30.03 -5.53
CA GLU A 468 43.34 29.32 -5.82
C GLU A 468 43.62 29.16 -7.33
N LYS A 469 42.56 28.98 -8.12
CA LYS A 469 42.70 28.80 -9.58
C LYS A 469 42.54 30.07 -10.41
N GLY A 470 42.34 31.22 -9.75
CA GLY A 470 42.14 32.54 -10.42
C GLY A 470 40.88 32.60 -11.28
N LEU A 471 39.84 31.82 -10.94
CA LEU A 471 38.55 31.81 -11.64
C LEU A 471 37.70 33.02 -11.19
N PRO A 472 36.80 33.55 -12.05
CA PRO A 472 35.87 34.57 -11.65
C PRO A 472 34.94 34.06 -10.53
N PRO A 473 34.47 34.98 -9.64
CA PRO A 473 33.54 34.61 -8.58
C PRO A 473 32.27 33.97 -9.14
N MET A 474 31.74 32.97 -8.43
CA MET A 474 30.54 32.28 -8.86
C MET A 474 29.36 33.25 -9.01
N PRO A 475 28.43 33.02 -9.99
CA PRO A 475 27.32 33.94 -10.25
C PRO A 475 26.47 34.28 -9.02
N TRP A 476 26.33 33.35 -8.09
CA TRP A 476 25.54 33.53 -6.86
C TRP A 476 26.24 34.44 -5.81
N MET A 477 27.52 34.76 -5.96
CA MET A 477 28.23 35.74 -5.14
C MET A 477 27.94 37.19 -5.54
N ASN A 478 27.52 37.40 -6.79
CA ASN A 478 27.32 38.72 -7.38
C ASN A 478 25.84 39.18 -7.38
N VAL A 479 24.93 38.45 -6.75
CA VAL A 479 23.51 38.79 -6.75
C VAL A 479 23.25 39.96 -5.81
N GLN A 480 23.37 41.18 -6.33
CA GLN A 480 22.98 42.42 -5.64
C GLN A 480 21.50 42.79 -5.82
N GLN A 481 20.70 42.12 -6.61
CA GLN A 481 19.24 42.36 -6.72
C GLN A 481 18.49 41.13 -7.19
N PRO A 482 17.25 40.85 -6.70
CA PRO A 482 16.41 39.86 -7.29
C PRO A 482 16.03 40.26 -8.71
N VAL A 483 16.26 39.38 -9.68
CA VAL A 483 15.80 39.58 -11.07
C VAL A 483 14.27 39.49 -11.06
N VAL A 484 13.62 40.63 -11.03
CA VAL A 484 12.18 40.73 -11.32
C VAL A 484 12.03 40.53 -12.82
N LEU A 485 11.61 39.36 -13.25
CA LEU A 485 11.24 39.15 -14.65
C LEU A 485 9.98 39.96 -14.93
N PRO A 486 9.94 40.74 -16.05
CA PRO A 486 8.75 41.50 -16.41
C PRO A 486 7.59 40.49 -16.66
N GLU A 487 6.44 40.78 -16.04
CA GLU A 487 5.18 40.12 -16.39
C GLU A 487 4.95 40.32 -17.89
N LYS A 488 4.77 39.22 -18.61
CA LYS A 488 4.24 39.29 -19.98
C LYS A 488 2.79 39.72 -19.84
N GLU A 489 2.50 40.92 -20.28
CA GLU A 489 1.15 41.37 -20.60
C GLU A 489 0.59 40.43 -21.68
N ASP A 490 -0.52 39.75 -21.34
CA ASP A 490 -1.38 39.05 -22.30
C ASP A 490 -2.37 40.01 -22.94
#